data_13433681d3df9f74315394466df0accd
#
_entry.id   13433681d3df9f74315394466df0accd
#
_cell.length_a   1.000
_cell.length_b   1.000
_cell.length_c   1.000
_cell.angle_alpha   90.00
_cell.angle_beta   90.00
_cell.angle_gamma   90.00
#
_symmetry.space_group_name_H-M   'P 1'
#
loop_
_entity.id
_entity.type
_entity.pdbx_description
1 polymer ?
#
loop_
_entity_poly.entity_id
_entity_poly.type
_entity_poly.pdbx_seq_one_letter_code
_entity_poly.pdbx_strand_id
1 'polypeptide(L)'
;MKKFSFVIAAFAAMVLASCGNKTAANQNASDSVSFEQSQIEEKIMVELDSIVDQWHKLGPVDGIFANGKIQLSEDELKVKPNYLHPANIADDMSLLSQKYRAMGMLVVDKKVASLYKMDTDAYTAAITKIATDVNDNALQTAANGDMSDAKAFYVAEKEAGRINFFWETSAAGLIETFYVISQNQEKFIQAFDDQTASDMTYHIAVLKLALDDLATYDPNIKGLVDILAPLNELNAISVDQFKEQLEKMRPQIEKARGEMLK
;
A
#
# COMPACT_ATOMS: atom_id res chain seq x y z
N MET A 1 -34.77 -13.34 -0.71
CA MET A 1 -34.21 -14.64 -1.15
C MET A 1 -34.05 -14.61 -2.66
N LYS A 2 -32.86 -14.39 -3.18
CA LYS A 2 -32.44 -14.84 -4.53
C LYS A 2 -31.01 -14.38 -4.78
N LYS A 3 -30.14 -15.39 -4.80
CA LYS A 3 -28.98 -15.54 -5.69
C LYS A 3 -27.74 -14.69 -5.38
N PHE A 4 -26.98 -15.14 -4.39
CA PHE A 4 -25.53 -15.04 -4.42
C PHE A 4 -24.97 -16.39 -4.87
N SER A 5 -24.72 -16.51 -6.12
CA SER A 5 -23.98 -17.64 -6.69
C SER A 5 -23.49 -17.16 -8.05
N PHE A 6 -22.23 -16.76 -8.12
CA PHE A 6 -21.40 -16.77 -9.33
C PHE A 6 -20.23 -15.79 -9.16
N VAL A 7 -19.18 -16.18 -8.47
CA VAL A 7 -17.83 -15.57 -8.66
C VAL A 7 -16.69 -16.55 -8.26
N ILE A 8 -16.96 -17.79 -7.94
CA ILE A 8 -15.90 -18.74 -7.46
C ILE A 8 -15.15 -19.46 -8.60
N ALA A 9 -15.45 -19.20 -9.87
CA ALA A 9 -14.95 -20.02 -10.98
C ALA A 9 -13.64 -19.56 -11.65
N ALA A 10 -13.06 -18.42 -11.28
CA ALA A 10 -11.92 -17.86 -12.04
C ALA A 10 -10.51 -18.19 -11.49
N PHE A 11 -10.39 -18.66 -10.25
CA PHE A 11 -9.06 -18.91 -9.64
C PHE A 11 -8.49 -20.32 -9.86
N ALA A 12 -9.30 -21.28 -10.31
CA ALA A 12 -8.86 -22.66 -10.47
C ALA A 12 -8.09 -22.97 -11.76
N ALA A 13 -7.89 -22.02 -12.66
CA ALA A 13 -7.40 -22.31 -14.02
C ALA A 13 -5.88 -22.17 -14.24
N MET A 14 -5.09 -21.69 -13.28
CA MET A 14 -3.65 -21.44 -13.50
C MET A 14 -2.68 -22.47 -12.88
N VAL A 15 -3.14 -23.50 -12.22
CA VAL A 15 -2.24 -24.51 -11.60
C VAL A 15 -2.19 -25.85 -12.35
N LEU A 16 -2.95 -26.05 -13.42
CA LEU A 16 -3.06 -27.37 -14.10
C LEU A 16 -2.30 -27.46 -15.43
N ALA A 17 -1.19 -26.81 -15.60
CA ALA A 17 -0.29 -27.04 -16.74
C ALA A 17 1.03 -27.69 -16.33
N SER A 18 1.00 -28.82 -15.59
CA SER A 18 2.16 -29.71 -15.52
C SER A 18 1.77 -31.10 -15.07
N CYS A 19 1.94 -32.06 -15.99
CA CYS A 19 2.20 -33.48 -15.80
C CYS A 19 1.02 -34.47 -15.63
N GLY A 20 0.83 -35.20 -16.71
CA GLY A 20 0.99 -36.63 -16.87
C GLY A 20 0.43 -37.59 -15.79
N ASN A 21 -0.59 -38.35 -16.22
CA ASN A 21 -0.94 -39.71 -15.80
C ASN A 21 -0.39 -40.22 -14.45
N LYS A 22 -1.26 -40.33 -13.45
CA LYS A 22 -1.29 -41.51 -12.54
C LYS A 22 -2.60 -41.58 -11.73
N THR A 23 -3.35 -42.65 -11.96
CA THR A 23 -4.19 -43.47 -11.06
C THR A 23 -5.14 -42.83 -10.04
N ALA A 24 -6.38 -43.29 -10.08
CA ALA A 24 -7.60 -42.98 -9.34
C ALA A 24 -7.56 -42.91 -7.77
N ALA A 25 -6.40 -42.98 -7.15
CA ALA A 25 -6.28 -42.95 -5.67
C ALA A 25 -6.05 -41.56 -5.10
N ASN A 26 -5.88 -40.50 -5.93
CA ASN A 26 -5.48 -39.17 -5.48
C ASN A 26 -6.57 -38.09 -5.60
N GLN A 27 -7.77 -38.41 -6.09
CA GLN A 27 -8.84 -37.43 -6.26
C GLN A 27 -9.37 -36.92 -4.91
N ASN A 28 -9.53 -37.80 -3.91
CA ASN A 28 -10.05 -37.38 -2.59
C ASN A 28 -9.07 -36.51 -1.79
N ALA A 29 -7.75 -36.64 -2.02
CA ALA A 29 -6.78 -35.83 -1.34
C ALA A 29 -6.67 -34.41 -1.97
N SER A 30 -6.82 -34.32 -3.31
CA SER A 30 -6.82 -33.02 -4.00
C SER A 30 -8.09 -32.20 -3.70
N ASP A 31 -9.24 -32.86 -3.58
CA ASP A 31 -10.51 -32.22 -3.27
C ASP A 31 -10.56 -31.74 -1.82
N SER A 32 -9.97 -32.47 -0.86
CA SER A 32 -9.88 -32.05 0.53
C SER A 32 -8.92 -30.84 0.70
N VAL A 33 -7.77 -30.86 0.04
CA VAL A 33 -6.82 -29.74 0.07
C VAL A 33 -7.44 -28.49 -0.58
N SER A 34 -8.16 -28.62 -1.69
CA SER A 34 -8.83 -27.49 -2.33
C SER A 34 -9.97 -26.92 -1.49
N PHE A 35 -10.69 -27.77 -0.77
CA PHE A 35 -11.74 -27.33 0.17
C PHE A 35 -11.16 -26.60 1.39
N GLU A 36 -10.14 -27.15 2.02
CA GLU A 36 -9.45 -26.51 3.15
C GLU A 36 -8.83 -25.18 2.74
N GLN A 37 -8.21 -25.13 1.57
CA GLN A 37 -7.64 -23.88 1.04
C GLN A 37 -8.72 -22.83 0.79
N SER A 38 -9.87 -23.19 0.21
CA SER A 38 -10.96 -22.24 0.01
C SER A 38 -11.56 -21.72 1.32
N GLN A 39 -11.60 -22.53 2.37
CA GLN A 39 -12.04 -22.11 3.72
C GLN A 39 -11.06 -21.13 4.35
N ILE A 40 -9.76 -21.33 4.17
CA ILE A 40 -8.72 -20.41 4.64
C ILE A 40 -8.83 -19.08 3.90
N GLU A 41 -8.97 -19.12 2.58
CA GLU A 41 -9.15 -17.92 1.75
C GLU A 41 -10.38 -17.12 2.17
N GLU A 42 -11.53 -17.78 2.34
CA GLU A 42 -12.77 -17.13 2.79
C GLU A 42 -12.60 -16.45 4.16
N LYS A 43 -11.95 -17.16 5.11
CA LYS A 43 -11.66 -16.61 6.43
C LYS A 43 -10.79 -15.36 6.37
N ILE A 44 -9.67 -15.41 5.63
CA ILE A 44 -8.75 -14.28 5.46
C ILE A 44 -9.49 -13.10 4.83
N MET A 45 -10.31 -13.33 3.81
CA MET A 45 -11.08 -12.26 3.17
C MET A 45 -12.06 -11.56 4.12
N VAL A 46 -12.70 -12.31 5.04
CA VAL A 46 -13.57 -11.71 6.08
C VAL A 46 -12.77 -10.88 7.09
N GLU A 47 -11.59 -11.36 7.48
CA GLU A 47 -10.70 -10.63 8.38
C GLU A 47 -10.19 -9.33 7.72
N LEU A 48 -9.73 -9.40 6.46
CA LEU A 48 -9.28 -8.25 5.69
C LEU A 48 -10.37 -7.21 5.45
N ASP A 49 -11.63 -7.62 5.25
CA ASP A 49 -12.77 -6.69 5.15
C ASP A 49 -12.96 -5.86 6.44
N SER A 50 -12.73 -6.49 7.61
CA SER A 50 -12.77 -5.79 8.89
C SER A 50 -11.58 -4.85 9.08
N ILE A 51 -10.41 -5.27 8.62
CA ILE A 51 -9.16 -4.47 8.73
C ILE A 51 -9.24 -3.25 7.81
N VAL A 52 -9.73 -3.38 6.58
CA VAL A 52 -9.87 -2.24 5.67
C VAL A 52 -10.89 -1.20 6.17
N ASP A 53 -11.91 -1.62 6.90
CA ASP A 53 -12.83 -0.69 7.53
C ASP A 53 -12.14 0.16 8.62
N GLN A 54 -11.17 -0.41 9.34
CA GLN A 54 -10.33 0.33 10.29
C GLN A 54 -9.38 1.27 9.55
N TRP A 55 -8.70 0.77 8.51
CA TRP A 55 -7.83 1.57 7.65
C TRP A 55 -8.55 2.80 7.08
N HIS A 56 -9.75 2.59 6.54
CA HIS A 56 -10.55 3.67 5.97
C HIS A 56 -10.93 4.74 6.99
N LYS A 57 -11.23 4.36 8.24
CA LYS A 57 -11.59 5.31 9.32
C LYS A 57 -10.44 6.24 9.71
N LEU A 58 -9.20 5.82 9.53
CA LEU A 58 -8.02 6.64 9.79
C LEU A 58 -7.82 7.73 8.70
N GLY A 59 -8.52 7.61 7.59
CA GLY A 59 -8.33 8.46 6.42
C GLY A 59 -7.08 8.10 5.60
N PRO A 60 -6.77 8.86 4.55
CA PRO A 60 -5.60 8.58 3.72
C PRO A 60 -4.30 8.87 4.45
N VAL A 61 -3.34 7.95 4.37
CA VAL A 61 -2.01 8.06 5.00
C VAL A 61 -1.30 9.35 4.62
N ASP A 62 -1.39 9.73 3.36
CA ASP A 62 -0.82 10.94 2.78
C ASP A 62 -1.73 12.17 2.89
N GLY A 63 -2.81 12.06 3.66
CA GLY A 63 -3.79 13.13 3.87
C GLY A 63 -3.23 14.39 4.54
N ILE A 64 -2.06 14.28 5.19
CA ILE A 64 -1.33 15.43 5.72
C ILE A 64 -0.86 16.39 4.60
N PHE A 65 -0.57 15.86 3.40
CA PHE A 65 -0.15 16.66 2.25
C PHE A 65 -1.34 17.25 1.48
N ALA A 66 -2.57 17.05 1.95
CA ALA A 66 -3.76 17.63 1.31
C ALA A 66 -3.73 19.16 1.33
N ASN A 67 -4.30 19.76 0.29
CA ASN A 67 -4.30 21.21 0.12
C ASN A 67 -4.81 21.95 1.37
N GLY A 68 -4.03 22.93 1.81
CA GLY A 68 -4.37 23.82 2.91
C GLY A 68 -3.91 23.36 4.30
N LYS A 69 -3.51 22.11 4.50
CA LYS A 69 -2.97 21.65 5.79
C LYS A 69 -1.58 22.18 6.06
N ILE A 70 -0.73 22.19 5.05
CA ILE A 70 0.65 22.69 5.13
C ILE A 70 0.76 23.94 4.27
N GLN A 71 1.27 25.03 4.86
CA GLN A 71 1.51 26.28 4.14
C GLN A 71 3.01 26.51 4.01
N LEU A 72 3.50 26.58 2.78
CA LEU A 72 4.88 26.91 2.48
C LEU A 72 5.00 28.42 2.20
N SER A 73 5.98 29.05 2.82
CA SER A 73 6.36 30.42 2.52
C SER A 73 6.97 30.54 1.12
N GLU A 74 7.07 31.76 0.60
CA GLU A 74 7.70 32.00 -0.71
C GLU A 74 9.16 31.53 -0.76
N ASP A 75 9.89 31.63 0.34
CA ASP A 75 11.28 31.18 0.41
C ASP A 75 11.39 29.65 0.43
N GLU A 76 10.50 28.97 1.14
CA GLU A 76 10.42 27.51 1.14
C GLU A 76 10.03 26.96 -0.26
N LEU A 77 9.17 27.65 -0.97
CA LEU A 77 8.79 27.28 -2.34
C LEU A 77 9.94 27.39 -3.36
N LYS A 78 10.99 28.17 -3.05
CA LYS A 78 12.20 28.26 -3.90
C LYS A 78 13.10 27.04 -3.77
N VAL A 79 13.06 26.37 -2.62
CA VAL A 79 13.88 25.18 -2.35
C VAL A 79 13.06 23.95 -2.68
N LYS A 80 13.29 23.38 -3.86
CA LYS A 80 12.58 22.16 -4.27
C LYS A 80 13.11 20.95 -3.54
N PRO A 81 12.24 20.01 -3.08
CA PRO A 81 12.68 18.78 -2.47
C PRO A 81 13.49 17.93 -3.46
N ASN A 82 14.65 17.46 -3.03
CA ASN A 82 15.55 16.60 -3.82
C ASN A 82 15.49 15.13 -3.39
N TYR A 83 14.59 14.81 -2.47
CA TYR A 83 14.42 13.48 -1.88
C TYR A 83 13.25 12.69 -2.47
N LEU A 84 12.44 13.31 -3.35
CA LEU A 84 11.37 12.61 -4.06
C LEU A 84 11.94 11.65 -5.10
N HIS A 85 11.23 10.57 -5.37
CA HIS A 85 11.59 9.66 -6.45
C HIS A 85 11.45 10.34 -7.81
N PRO A 86 12.31 10.00 -8.77
CA PRO A 86 12.08 10.40 -10.15
C PRO A 86 10.82 9.70 -10.69
N ALA A 87 10.03 10.41 -11.50
CA ALA A 87 8.76 9.87 -12.00
C ALA A 87 8.93 8.56 -12.81
N ASN A 88 10.10 8.33 -13.42
CA ASN A 88 10.40 7.13 -14.20
C ASN A 88 10.93 5.95 -13.37
N ILE A 89 10.79 5.97 -12.03
CA ILE A 89 11.35 4.93 -11.14
C ILE A 89 10.88 3.51 -11.48
N ALA A 90 9.68 3.38 -12.05
CA ALA A 90 9.10 2.07 -12.38
C ALA A 90 9.43 1.56 -13.80
N ASP A 91 10.17 2.32 -14.61
CA ASP A 91 10.38 1.97 -16.03
C ASP A 91 11.12 0.64 -16.22
N ASP A 92 12.07 0.34 -15.34
CA ASP A 92 12.88 -0.90 -15.39
C ASP A 92 12.32 -2.03 -14.50
N MET A 93 11.15 -1.83 -13.85
CA MET A 93 10.56 -2.84 -12.97
C MET A 93 9.83 -3.90 -13.78
N SER A 94 10.15 -5.18 -13.47
CA SER A 94 9.54 -6.33 -14.14
C SER A 94 8.48 -7.04 -13.31
N LEU A 95 8.54 -6.93 -11.97
CA LEU A 95 7.59 -7.58 -11.07
C LEU A 95 6.36 -6.70 -10.83
N LEU A 96 5.19 -7.33 -10.79
CA LEU A 96 3.94 -6.62 -10.47
C LEU A 96 4.00 -5.94 -9.10
N SER A 97 4.48 -6.64 -8.08
CA SER A 97 4.64 -6.10 -6.72
C SER A 97 5.48 -4.82 -6.70
N GLN A 98 6.61 -4.80 -7.42
CA GLN A 98 7.44 -3.59 -7.54
C GLN A 98 6.67 -2.43 -8.15
N LYS A 99 5.89 -2.68 -9.22
CA LYS A 99 5.09 -1.65 -9.90
C LYS A 99 4.00 -1.07 -8.99
N TYR A 100 3.29 -1.92 -8.25
CA TYR A 100 2.27 -1.47 -7.29
C TYR A 100 2.90 -0.67 -6.14
N ARG A 101 4.05 -1.11 -5.61
CA ARG A 101 4.78 -0.36 -4.57
C ARG A 101 5.30 0.97 -5.10
N ALA A 102 5.90 0.99 -6.30
CA ALA A 102 6.32 2.24 -6.93
C ALA A 102 5.15 3.21 -7.12
N MET A 103 3.98 2.71 -7.51
CA MET A 103 2.79 3.54 -7.62
C MET A 103 2.39 4.17 -6.29
N GLY A 104 2.36 3.39 -5.20
CA GLY A 104 2.07 3.92 -3.86
C GLY A 104 3.00 5.07 -3.47
N MET A 105 4.30 4.94 -3.75
CA MET A 105 5.29 6.00 -3.49
C MET A 105 5.08 7.22 -4.39
N LEU A 106 4.90 7.01 -5.70
CA LEU A 106 4.72 8.12 -6.67
C LEU A 106 3.46 8.95 -6.40
N VAL A 107 2.41 8.36 -5.83
CA VAL A 107 1.20 9.09 -5.41
C VAL A 107 1.53 10.07 -4.29
N VAL A 108 2.30 9.66 -3.30
CA VAL A 108 2.77 10.52 -2.22
C VAL A 108 3.68 11.62 -2.77
N ASP A 109 4.67 11.25 -3.57
CA ASP A 109 5.62 12.19 -4.18
C ASP A 109 4.92 13.25 -5.03
N LYS A 110 3.91 12.86 -5.81
CA LYS A 110 3.07 13.79 -6.58
C LYS A 110 2.38 14.83 -5.68
N LYS A 111 1.81 14.38 -4.54
CA LYS A 111 1.17 15.30 -3.58
C LYS A 111 2.17 16.29 -2.98
N VAL A 112 3.36 15.80 -2.61
CA VAL A 112 4.43 16.65 -2.10
C VAL A 112 4.96 17.60 -3.17
N ALA A 113 5.18 17.13 -4.40
CA ALA A 113 5.56 17.99 -5.52
C ALA A 113 4.53 19.10 -5.77
N SER A 114 3.25 18.78 -5.70
CA SER A 114 2.15 19.75 -5.82
C SER A 114 2.20 20.78 -4.69
N LEU A 115 2.46 20.36 -3.45
CA LEU A 115 2.62 21.25 -2.30
C LEU A 115 3.74 22.29 -2.52
N TYR A 116 4.84 21.88 -3.14
CA TYR A 116 5.95 22.75 -3.53
C TYR A 116 5.74 23.49 -4.86
N LYS A 117 4.53 23.43 -5.44
CA LYS A 117 4.20 24.05 -6.75
C LYS A 117 5.18 23.61 -7.85
N MET A 118 5.58 22.34 -7.81
CA MET A 118 6.33 21.72 -8.90
C MET A 118 5.36 21.23 -10.00
N ASP A 119 5.89 21.04 -11.19
CA ASP A 119 5.17 20.35 -12.25
C ASP A 119 4.96 18.88 -11.86
N THR A 120 3.71 18.41 -11.91
CA THR A 120 3.31 17.04 -11.53
C THR A 120 2.91 16.19 -12.74
N ASP A 121 3.00 16.70 -13.95
CA ASP A 121 2.57 15.99 -15.16
C ASP A 121 3.37 14.69 -15.37
N ALA A 122 4.67 14.72 -15.10
CA ALA A 122 5.53 13.55 -15.18
C ALA A 122 5.09 12.44 -14.19
N TYR A 123 4.73 12.78 -12.96
CA TYR A 123 4.19 11.83 -11.97
C TYR A 123 2.84 11.28 -12.43
N THR A 124 1.96 12.14 -12.92
CA THR A 124 0.63 11.73 -13.42
C THR A 124 0.78 10.75 -14.60
N ALA A 125 1.66 11.05 -15.55
CA ALA A 125 1.95 10.16 -16.67
C ALA A 125 2.52 8.81 -16.22
N ALA A 126 3.45 8.82 -15.26
CA ALA A 126 4.06 7.60 -14.72
C ALA A 126 3.03 6.71 -14.00
N ILE A 127 2.21 7.29 -13.12
CA ILE A 127 1.14 6.58 -12.41
C ILE A 127 0.15 5.95 -13.41
N THR A 128 -0.29 6.72 -14.41
CA THR A 128 -1.18 6.23 -15.46
C THR A 128 -0.53 5.12 -16.29
N LYS A 129 0.76 5.26 -16.61
CA LYS A 129 1.52 4.23 -17.32
C LYS A 129 1.60 2.93 -16.52
N ILE A 130 1.95 3.00 -15.23
CA ILE A 130 2.00 1.81 -14.36
C ILE A 130 0.64 1.10 -14.37
N ALA A 131 -0.44 1.82 -14.12
CA ALA A 131 -1.79 1.26 -14.10
C ALA A 131 -2.17 0.59 -15.43
N THR A 132 -1.73 1.16 -16.55
CA THR A 132 -1.92 0.58 -17.88
C THR A 132 -1.05 -0.67 -18.09
N ASP A 133 0.22 -0.61 -17.72
CA ASP A 133 1.18 -1.70 -17.92
C ASP A 133 0.81 -2.96 -17.11
N VAL A 134 0.21 -2.80 -15.92
CA VAL A 134 -0.27 -3.92 -15.11
C VAL A 134 -1.66 -4.39 -15.53
N ASN A 135 -2.28 -3.73 -16.49
CA ASN A 135 -3.62 -4.03 -17.02
C ASN A 135 -4.67 -4.14 -15.91
N ASP A 136 -4.71 -3.15 -15.04
CA ASP A 136 -5.57 -3.10 -13.89
C ASP A 136 -6.56 -1.92 -14.00
N ASN A 137 -7.82 -2.24 -14.27
CA ASN A 137 -8.87 -1.24 -14.43
C ASN A 137 -9.20 -0.50 -13.13
N ALA A 138 -9.10 -1.16 -11.99
CA ALA A 138 -9.32 -0.54 -10.69
C ALA A 138 -8.24 0.49 -10.40
N LEU A 139 -6.99 0.11 -10.64
CA LEU A 139 -5.84 0.97 -10.50
C LEU A 139 -5.87 2.14 -11.49
N GLN A 140 -6.31 1.92 -12.74
CA GLN A 140 -6.49 3.00 -13.73
C GLN A 140 -7.55 3.99 -13.28
N THR A 141 -8.65 3.52 -12.70
CA THR A 141 -9.69 4.39 -12.16
C THR A 141 -9.17 5.19 -10.97
N ALA A 142 -8.47 4.56 -10.05
CA ALA A 142 -7.84 5.21 -8.91
C ALA A 142 -6.74 6.21 -9.35
N ALA A 143 -5.95 5.87 -10.36
CA ALA A 143 -4.89 6.73 -10.90
C ALA A 143 -5.43 8.01 -11.56
N ASN A 144 -6.59 7.92 -12.24
CA ASN A 144 -7.25 9.04 -12.90
C ASN A 144 -8.10 9.90 -11.93
N GLY A 145 -8.46 9.32 -10.78
CA GLY A 145 -9.19 9.99 -9.71
C GLY A 145 -8.28 10.41 -8.56
N ASP A 146 -8.89 10.58 -7.41
CA ASP A 146 -8.18 10.73 -6.15
C ASP A 146 -8.10 9.34 -5.49
N MET A 147 -6.91 8.80 -5.29
CA MET A 147 -6.68 7.56 -4.54
C MET A 147 -7.05 7.69 -3.04
N SER A 148 -7.69 8.79 -2.65
CA SER A 148 -8.15 9.02 -1.28
C SER A 148 -9.28 8.07 -0.84
N ASP A 149 -10.05 7.49 -1.77
CA ASP A 149 -11.04 6.46 -1.45
C ASP A 149 -10.39 5.07 -1.40
N ALA A 150 -9.64 4.83 -0.32
CA ALA A 150 -8.98 3.55 -0.08
C ALA A 150 -9.96 2.36 -0.08
N LYS A 151 -11.21 2.57 0.36
CA LYS A 151 -12.21 1.49 0.40
C LYS A 151 -12.70 1.11 -0.99
N ALA A 152 -12.95 2.08 -1.87
CA ALA A 152 -13.33 1.81 -3.25
C ALA A 152 -12.20 1.07 -3.99
N PHE A 153 -10.95 1.49 -3.78
CA PHE A 153 -9.78 0.82 -4.35
C PHE A 153 -9.65 -0.62 -3.83
N TYR A 154 -9.79 -0.84 -2.51
CA TYR A 154 -9.76 -2.17 -1.90
C TYR A 154 -10.83 -3.10 -2.50
N VAL A 155 -12.09 -2.63 -2.60
CA VAL A 155 -13.18 -3.43 -3.16
C VAL A 155 -12.88 -3.84 -4.59
N ALA A 156 -12.37 -2.91 -5.39
CA ALA A 156 -12.04 -3.17 -6.79
C ALA A 156 -10.88 -4.18 -6.93
N GLU A 157 -9.82 -4.06 -6.11
CA GLU A 157 -8.71 -5.03 -6.09
C GLU A 157 -9.16 -6.42 -5.59
N LYS A 158 -10.06 -6.45 -4.60
CA LYS A 158 -10.65 -7.69 -4.12
C LYS A 158 -11.47 -8.39 -5.21
N GLU A 159 -12.31 -7.66 -5.94
CA GLU A 159 -13.09 -8.19 -7.07
C GLU A 159 -12.20 -8.66 -8.22
N ALA A 160 -11.06 -8.03 -8.43
CA ALA A 160 -10.06 -8.41 -9.42
C ALA A 160 -9.15 -9.58 -8.97
N GLY A 161 -9.28 -10.06 -7.72
CA GLY A 161 -8.40 -11.07 -7.15
C GLY A 161 -6.97 -10.60 -6.87
N ARG A 162 -6.81 -9.31 -6.60
CA ARG A 162 -5.51 -8.62 -6.44
C ARG A 162 -5.37 -7.93 -5.08
N ILE A 163 -6.06 -8.42 -4.06
CA ILE A 163 -6.15 -7.80 -2.74
C ILE A 163 -4.77 -7.60 -2.07
N ASN A 164 -3.80 -8.48 -2.34
CA ASN A 164 -2.43 -8.34 -1.88
C ASN A 164 -1.78 -7.06 -2.40
N PHE A 165 -2.04 -6.67 -3.65
CA PHE A 165 -1.47 -5.46 -4.23
C PHE A 165 -2.05 -4.17 -3.65
N PHE A 166 -3.32 -4.18 -3.20
CA PHE A 166 -3.85 -3.08 -2.40
C PHE A 166 -2.99 -2.82 -1.16
N TRP A 167 -2.66 -3.87 -0.41
CA TRP A 167 -1.86 -3.74 0.80
C TRP A 167 -0.39 -3.43 0.51
N GLU A 168 0.16 -3.93 -0.58
CA GLU A 168 1.52 -3.57 -1.04
C GLU A 168 1.63 -2.09 -1.43
N THR A 169 0.63 -1.57 -2.16
CA THR A 169 0.53 -0.15 -2.52
C THR A 169 0.39 0.72 -1.28
N SER A 170 -0.47 0.30 -0.34
CA SER A 170 -0.70 1.00 0.93
C SER A 170 0.55 1.04 1.80
N ALA A 171 1.29 -0.08 1.87
CA ALA A 171 2.56 -0.18 2.60
C ALA A 171 3.62 0.78 2.04
N ALA A 172 3.76 0.82 0.73
CA ALA A 172 4.71 1.69 0.05
C ALA A 172 4.35 3.17 0.24
N GLY A 173 3.06 3.53 0.14
CA GLY A 173 2.59 4.88 0.42
C GLY A 173 2.82 5.29 1.87
N LEU A 174 2.63 4.38 2.83
CA LEU A 174 2.91 4.64 4.26
C LEU A 174 4.39 4.93 4.49
N ILE A 175 5.28 4.08 3.97
CA ILE A 175 6.74 4.26 4.09
C ILE A 175 7.18 5.57 3.45
N GLU A 176 6.70 5.88 2.25
CA GLU A 176 7.05 7.13 1.57
C GLU A 176 6.56 8.34 2.35
N THR A 177 5.36 8.28 2.93
CA THR A 177 4.84 9.35 3.78
C THR A 177 5.73 9.59 5.00
N PHE A 178 6.11 8.53 5.74
CA PHE A 178 7.03 8.66 6.87
C PHE A 178 8.41 9.18 6.45
N TYR A 179 8.91 8.69 5.32
CA TYR A 179 10.18 9.16 4.79
C TYR A 179 10.14 10.65 4.48
N VAL A 180 9.16 11.11 3.72
CA VAL A 180 8.99 12.53 3.37
C VAL A 180 8.86 13.40 4.61
N ILE A 181 8.04 13.00 5.60
CA ILE A 181 7.91 13.74 6.86
C ILE A 181 9.27 13.82 7.57
N SER A 182 10.05 12.73 7.59
CA SER A 182 11.36 12.68 8.23
C SER A 182 12.41 13.60 7.58
N GLN A 183 12.26 13.92 6.29
CA GLN A 183 13.16 14.84 5.59
C GLN A 183 12.97 16.31 5.98
N ASN A 184 11.77 16.69 6.43
CA ASN A 184 11.48 18.06 6.87
C ASN A 184 10.43 18.06 7.99
N GLN A 185 10.80 17.48 9.14
CA GLN A 185 9.90 17.29 10.27
C GLN A 185 9.31 18.62 10.77
N GLU A 186 10.13 19.64 10.94
CA GLU A 186 9.68 20.93 11.45
C GLU A 186 8.55 21.52 10.60
N LYS A 187 8.59 21.27 9.30
CA LYS A 187 7.59 21.78 8.37
C LYS A 187 6.31 20.93 8.36
N PHE A 188 6.46 19.63 8.26
CA PHE A 188 5.31 18.76 8.08
C PHE A 188 4.56 18.50 9.39
N ILE A 189 5.29 18.35 10.51
CA ILE A 189 4.68 18.03 11.81
C ILE A 189 3.89 19.21 12.40
N GLN A 190 4.16 20.45 12.01
CA GLN A 190 3.34 21.58 12.50
C GLN A 190 1.86 21.52 12.03
N ALA A 191 1.55 20.65 11.04
CA ALA A 191 0.18 20.39 10.64
C ALA A 191 -0.49 19.26 11.45
N PHE A 192 0.22 18.67 12.43
CA PHE A 192 -0.28 17.60 13.27
C PHE A 192 -0.92 18.15 14.54
N ASP A 193 -1.95 17.46 14.98
CA ASP A 193 -2.38 17.38 16.36
C ASP A 193 -2.09 15.98 16.93
N ASP A 194 -2.34 15.76 18.20
CA ASP A 194 -2.08 14.48 18.86
C ASP A 194 -2.90 13.34 18.23
N GLN A 195 -4.10 13.64 17.75
CA GLN A 195 -4.92 12.66 17.05
C GLN A 195 -4.28 12.23 15.72
N THR A 196 -3.81 13.20 14.93
CA THR A 196 -3.10 12.91 13.67
C THR A 196 -1.83 12.08 13.92
N ALA A 197 -1.06 12.42 14.96
CA ALA A 197 0.14 11.65 15.35
C ALA A 197 -0.21 10.21 15.74
N SER A 198 -1.27 10.03 16.52
CA SER A 198 -1.78 8.72 16.91
C SER A 198 -2.29 7.92 15.70
N ASP A 199 -3.08 8.53 14.82
CA ASP A 199 -3.63 7.90 13.63
C ASP A 199 -2.52 7.43 12.68
N MET A 200 -1.47 8.23 12.50
CA MET A 200 -0.30 7.84 11.70
C MET A 200 0.36 6.56 12.22
N THR A 201 0.57 6.45 13.53
CA THR A 201 1.13 5.23 14.12
C THR A 201 0.14 4.06 14.09
N TYR A 202 -1.16 4.33 14.20
CA TYR A 202 -2.18 3.30 14.12
C TYR A 202 -2.31 2.70 12.71
N HIS A 203 -2.02 3.47 11.64
CA HIS A 203 -1.90 2.92 10.29
C HIS A 203 -0.87 1.78 10.21
N ILE A 204 0.26 1.88 10.93
CA ILE A 204 1.26 0.81 10.97
C ILE A 204 0.66 -0.46 11.58
N ALA A 205 -0.06 -0.33 12.70
CA ALA A 205 -0.66 -1.47 13.38
C ALA A 205 -1.72 -2.16 12.51
N VAL A 206 -2.59 -1.37 11.85
CA VAL A 206 -3.62 -1.89 10.93
C VAL A 206 -3.00 -2.57 9.72
N LEU A 207 -1.97 -1.94 9.10
CA LEU A 207 -1.25 -2.52 7.98
C LEU A 207 -0.58 -3.84 8.38
N LYS A 208 0.04 -3.88 9.56
CA LYS A 208 0.66 -5.11 10.07
C LYS A 208 -0.35 -6.25 10.18
N LEU A 209 -1.53 -6.01 10.74
CA LEU A 209 -2.57 -7.03 10.84
C LEU A 209 -2.91 -7.62 9.46
N ALA A 210 -3.15 -6.76 8.47
CA ALA A 210 -3.48 -7.19 7.12
C ALA A 210 -2.34 -8.00 6.48
N LEU A 211 -1.09 -7.55 6.64
CA LEU A 211 0.05 -8.23 6.05
C LEU A 211 0.38 -9.55 6.76
N ASP A 212 0.21 -9.64 8.10
CA ASP A 212 0.40 -10.88 8.83
C ASP A 212 -0.63 -11.94 8.39
N ASP A 213 -1.90 -11.56 8.18
CA ASP A 213 -2.93 -12.45 7.65
C ASP A 213 -2.60 -12.91 6.23
N LEU A 214 -2.23 -11.96 5.35
CA LEU A 214 -1.85 -12.28 3.97
C LEU A 214 -0.59 -13.15 3.90
N ALA A 215 0.40 -12.95 4.77
CA ALA A 215 1.64 -13.71 4.76
C ALA A 215 1.42 -15.21 5.11
N THR A 216 0.31 -15.56 5.74
CA THR A 216 -0.06 -16.97 5.97
C THR A 216 -0.52 -17.65 4.69
N TYR A 217 -1.02 -16.87 3.73
CA TYR A 217 -1.56 -17.33 2.45
C TYR A 217 -0.57 -17.12 1.28
N ASP A 218 0.06 -15.93 1.20
CA ASP A 218 1.04 -15.59 0.17
C ASP A 218 2.44 -15.40 0.77
N PRO A 219 3.36 -16.36 0.58
CA PRO A 219 4.72 -16.27 1.10
C PRO A 219 5.51 -15.03 0.59
N ASN A 220 5.11 -14.43 -0.54
CA ASN A 220 5.78 -13.25 -1.08
C ASN A 220 5.55 -12.01 -0.19
N ILE A 221 4.43 -11.97 0.54
CA ILE A 221 4.12 -10.90 1.50
C ILE A 221 5.05 -10.93 2.71
N LYS A 222 5.63 -12.08 3.07
CA LYS A 222 6.54 -12.19 4.21
C LYS A 222 7.73 -11.24 4.12
N GLY A 223 8.30 -11.06 2.92
CA GLY A 223 9.39 -10.09 2.70
C GLY A 223 8.96 -8.67 3.04
N LEU A 224 7.73 -8.30 2.73
CA LEU A 224 7.17 -6.99 3.07
C LEU A 224 6.95 -6.83 4.58
N VAL A 225 6.45 -7.87 5.27
CA VAL A 225 6.34 -7.89 6.73
C VAL A 225 7.71 -7.64 7.39
N ASP A 226 8.76 -8.31 6.90
CA ASP A 226 10.12 -8.17 7.42
C ASP A 226 10.69 -6.75 7.20
N ILE A 227 10.41 -6.13 6.05
CA ILE A 227 10.80 -4.74 5.74
C ILE A 227 10.14 -3.76 6.71
N LEU A 228 8.87 -3.98 7.06
CA LEU A 228 8.09 -3.10 7.91
C LEU A 228 8.27 -3.36 9.41
N ALA A 229 8.80 -4.53 9.79
CA ALA A 229 8.92 -4.93 11.18
C ALA A 229 9.55 -3.87 12.13
N PRO A 230 10.62 -3.13 11.73
CA PRO A 230 11.17 -2.08 12.57
C PRO A 230 10.19 -0.96 12.91
N LEU A 231 9.22 -0.67 12.02
CA LEU A 231 8.24 0.41 12.24
C LEU A 231 7.23 0.09 13.34
N ASN A 232 7.12 -1.16 13.78
CA ASN A 232 6.25 -1.55 14.90
C ASN A 232 6.68 -0.90 16.23
N GLU A 233 7.87 -0.30 16.30
CA GLU A 233 8.32 0.48 17.47
C GLU A 233 7.70 1.88 17.50
N LEU A 234 7.13 2.38 16.40
CA LEU A 234 6.39 3.63 16.36
C LEU A 234 5.00 3.43 17.01
N ASN A 235 4.78 4.09 18.15
CA ASN A 235 3.55 3.98 18.95
C ASN A 235 3.19 5.31 19.61
N ALA A 236 3.41 6.41 18.93
CA ALA A 236 3.19 7.76 19.44
C ALA A 236 1.69 8.04 19.66
N ILE A 237 1.39 8.68 20.79
CA ILE A 237 0.05 9.17 21.14
C ILE A 237 0.01 10.71 21.24
N SER A 238 1.12 11.38 20.92
CA SER A 238 1.21 12.83 20.88
C SER A 238 2.20 13.26 19.79
N VAL A 239 2.10 14.52 19.38
CA VAL A 239 3.00 15.14 18.38
C VAL A 239 4.46 15.07 18.82
N ASP A 240 4.76 15.35 20.07
CA ASP A 240 6.13 15.33 20.60
C ASP A 240 6.73 13.92 20.54
N GLN A 241 5.96 12.91 20.96
CA GLN A 241 6.39 11.51 20.87
C GLN A 241 6.58 11.07 19.43
N PHE A 242 5.68 11.47 18.53
CA PHE A 242 5.79 11.16 17.11
C PHE A 242 7.09 11.75 16.52
N LYS A 243 7.38 13.00 16.83
CA LYS A 243 8.60 13.68 16.38
C LYS A 243 9.87 12.96 16.86
N GLU A 244 9.94 12.66 18.15
CA GLU A 244 11.08 11.95 18.76
C GLU A 244 11.27 10.54 18.15
N GLN A 245 10.19 9.78 18.06
CA GLN A 245 10.24 8.43 17.54
C GLN A 245 10.58 8.40 16.04
N LEU A 246 10.03 9.32 15.25
CA LEU A 246 10.30 9.42 13.82
C LEU A 246 11.77 9.75 13.56
N GLU A 247 12.37 10.67 14.32
CA GLU A 247 13.80 10.99 14.21
C GLU A 247 14.68 9.78 14.53
N LYS A 248 14.35 9.06 15.60
CA LYS A 248 15.05 7.85 16.01
C LYS A 248 14.93 6.75 14.95
N MET A 249 13.77 6.64 14.31
CA MET A 249 13.46 5.61 13.32
C MET A 249 13.87 5.97 11.89
N ARG A 250 14.36 7.17 11.66
CA ARG A 250 14.74 7.65 10.32
C ARG A 250 15.64 6.70 9.52
N PRO A 251 16.72 6.12 10.09
CA PRO A 251 17.56 5.19 9.34
C PRO A 251 16.82 3.90 8.91
N GLN A 252 15.89 3.42 9.74
CA GLN A 252 15.07 2.25 9.44
C GLN A 252 14.05 2.55 8.35
N ILE A 253 13.46 3.73 8.37
CA ILE A 253 12.53 4.21 7.35
C ILE A 253 13.24 4.35 6.00
N GLU A 254 14.43 4.97 5.99
CA GLU A 254 15.27 5.10 4.78
C GLU A 254 15.64 3.73 4.20
N LYS A 255 16.02 2.78 5.06
CA LYS A 255 16.30 1.40 4.65
C LYS A 255 15.06 0.72 4.07
N ALA A 256 13.92 0.78 4.78
CA ALA A 256 12.66 0.19 4.34
C ALA A 256 12.23 0.75 2.98
N ARG A 257 12.31 2.07 2.80
CA ARG A 257 12.05 2.74 1.52
C ARG A 257 12.90 2.19 0.37
N GLY A 258 14.20 2.02 0.61
CA GLY A 258 15.11 1.47 -0.41
C GLY A 258 14.88 -0.01 -0.73
N GLU A 259 14.29 -0.77 0.20
CA GLU A 259 14.00 -2.20 0.02
C GLU A 259 12.63 -2.45 -0.63
N MET A 260 11.69 -1.48 -0.52
CA MET A 260 10.36 -1.59 -1.14
C MET A 260 10.39 -1.84 -2.65
N LEU A 261 11.40 -1.34 -3.33
CA LEU A 261 11.49 -1.38 -4.78
C LEU A 261 12.44 -2.48 -5.31
N LYS A 262 12.96 -3.32 -4.42
CA LYS A 262 13.78 -4.49 -4.79
C LYS A 262 12.91 -5.72 -4.90
#